data_c407dac804213151e962377d1869acd0
#
_entry.id   c407dac804213151e962377d1869acd0
#
_cell.length_a   1.000
_cell.length_b   1.000
_cell.length_c   1.000
_cell.angle_alpha   90.00
_cell.angle_beta   90.00
_cell.angle_gamma   90.00
#
_symmetry.space_group_name_H-M   'P 1'
#
loop_
_entity.id
_entity.type
_entity.pdbx_description
1 polymer ?
#
loop_
_entity_poly.entity_id
_entity_poly.type
_entity_poly.pdbx_seq_one_letter_code
_entity_poly.pdbx_strand_id
1 'polypeptide(L)' 'MNTEVVFIIIVVFLVADFIVERILEWVNMRAMAPVL' A
#
# COMPACT_ATOMS: atom_id res chain seq x y z
N MET A 1 -16.07 -0.75 22.12
CA MET A 1 -15.68 -0.95 20.72
C MET A 1 -15.92 -2.37 20.29
N ASN A 2 -16.46 -2.52 19.14
CA ASN A 2 -16.74 -3.86 18.63
C ASN A 2 -15.49 -4.47 18.01
N THR A 3 -15.35 -5.76 18.21
CA THR A 3 -14.24 -6.49 17.61
C THR A 3 -14.26 -6.35 16.09
N GLU A 4 -15.45 -6.24 15.52
CA GLU A 4 -15.56 -6.08 14.08
C GLU A 4 -14.93 -4.79 13.60
N VAL A 5 -15.16 -3.70 14.33
CA VAL A 5 -14.58 -2.41 13.95
C VAL A 5 -13.06 -2.47 13.99
N VAL A 6 -12.52 -3.08 15.03
CA VAL A 6 -11.06 -3.23 15.15
C VAL A 6 -10.53 -4.05 13.99
N PHE A 7 -11.21 -5.12 13.65
CA PHE A 7 -10.79 -5.99 12.56
C PHE A 7 -10.76 -5.23 11.24
N ILE A 8 -11.81 -4.46 10.99
CA ILE A 8 -11.89 -3.67 9.75
C ILE A 8 -10.76 -2.67 9.66
N ILE A 9 -10.47 -2.01 10.76
CA ILE A 9 -9.40 -1.02 10.79
C ILE A 9 -8.06 -1.67 10.44
N ILE A 10 -7.78 -2.81 11.02
CA ILE A 10 -6.54 -3.53 10.75
C ILE A 10 -6.45 -3.91 9.28
N VAL A 11 -7.53 -4.45 8.74
CA VAL A 11 -7.54 -4.86 7.33
C VAL A 11 -7.34 -3.67 6.42
N VAL A 12 -8.00 -2.56 6.71
CA VAL A 12 -7.87 -1.35 5.91
C VAL A 12 -6.43 -0.86 5.93
N PHE A 13 -5.80 -0.85 7.10
CA PHE A 13 -4.41 -0.42 7.19
C PHE A 13 -3.49 -1.33 6.41
N LEU A 14 -3.71 -2.63 6.50
CA LEU A 14 -2.88 -3.57 5.76
C LEU A 14 -3.01 -3.38 4.26
N VAL A 15 -4.24 -3.21 3.80
CA VAL A 15 -4.47 -3.01 2.37
C VAL A 15 -3.88 -1.68 1.92
N ALA A 16 -4.04 -0.65 2.71
CA ALA A 16 -3.49 0.66 2.37
C ALA A 16 -1.98 0.60 2.24
N ASP A 17 -1.33 -0.05 3.20
CA ASP A 17 0.13 -0.20 3.15
C ASP A 17 0.55 -0.96 1.90
N PHE A 18 -0.17 -2.01 1.57
CA PHE A 18 0.12 -2.81 0.40
C PHE A 18 0.02 -1.96 -0.87
N ILE A 19 -1.04 -1.19 -0.97
CA ILE A 19 -1.27 -0.36 -2.16
C ILE A 19 -0.20 0.71 -2.27
N VAL A 20 0.10 1.37 -1.18
CA VAL A 20 1.11 2.44 -1.17
C VAL A 20 2.46 1.89 -1.60
N GLU A 21 2.85 0.73 -1.10
CA GLU A 21 4.11 0.13 -1.49
C GLU A 21 4.14 -0.19 -2.97
N ARG A 22 3.03 -0.71 -3.48
CA ARG A 22 2.93 -1.01 -4.90
C ARG A 22 3.08 0.23 -5.75
N ILE A 23 2.41 1.29 -5.36
CA ILE A 23 2.47 2.53 -6.11
C ILE A 23 3.88 3.10 -6.08
N LEU A 24 4.52 3.07 -4.93
CA LEU A 24 5.88 3.57 -4.78
C LEU A 24 6.86 2.78 -5.65
N GLU A 25 6.73 1.47 -5.67
CA GLU A 25 7.59 0.65 -6.51
C GLU A 25 7.38 0.96 -7.97
N TRP A 26 6.13 1.11 -8.35
CA TRP A 26 5.81 1.39 -9.74
C TRP A 26 6.39 2.72 -10.18
N VAL A 27 6.23 3.73 -9.36
CA VAL A 27 6.75 5.06 -9.66
C VAL A 27 8.28 5.04 -9.70
N ASN A 28 8.90 4.33 -8.76
CA ASN A 28 10.35 4.22 -8.73
C ASN A 28 10.87 3.54 -9.99
N MET A 29 10.20 2.49 -10.40
CA MET A 29 10.59 1.79 -11.61
C MET A 29 10.49 2.69 -12.82
N ARG A 30 9.43 3.46 -12.89
CA ARG A 30 9.22 4.35 -14.02
C ARG A 30 10.26 5.46 -14.05
N ALA A 31 10.62 5.94 -12.89
CA ALA A 31 11.56 7.04 -12.81
C ALA A 31 12.98 6.61 -13.15
N MET A 32 13.32 5.39 -12.76
CA MET A 32 14.68 4.89 -12.94
C MET A 32 14.89 4.08 -14.20
N ALA A 33 13.85 3.38 -14.61
CA ALA A 33 13.96 2.47 -15.74
C ALA A 33 14.47 3.14 -17.02
N PRO A 34 13.97 4.31 -17.36
CA PRO A 34 14.35 4.94 -18.62
C PRO A 34 15.79 5.38 -18.68
N VAL A 35 16.48 5.30 -17.60
CA VAL A 35 17.88 5.71 -17.59
C VAL A 35 18.70 4.94 -18.59
N LEU A 36 18.25 3.76 -18.89
CA LEU A 36 18.92 2.98 -19.90
C LEU A 36 18.41 3.33 -21.26
#